data_d2dfb7d1639d991fad5c6998717adef1
#
_entry.id   d2dfb7d1639d991fad5c6998717adef1
#
_cell.length_a   1.000
_cell.length_b   1.000
_cell.length_c   1.000
_cell.angle_alpha   90.00
_cell.angle_beta   90.00
_cell.angle_gamma   90.00
#
_symmetry.space_group_name_H-M   'P 1'
#
loop_
_entity.id
_entity.type
_entity.pdbx_description
1 polymer ?
#
loop_
_entity_poly.entity_id
_entity_poly.type
_entity_poly.pdbx_seq_one_letter_code
_entity_poly.pdbx_strand_id
1 'polypeptide(L)'
;ASDVYKRQEYAGHDIDAVITTRELIRMIRSAHISPQTLVDVESDRPMHEGTGAGVIFGATGGVMEAALRSAYYIIKGENPPAEAFTAVRSQGFNENDGVQEANFQINDITVRTAVVSGLGNTRELIRKIESGEVHYDFVEVMACPGGCIGGGGQPFHRGRMEVLRKRAAALYQEDRSKTLRKSHENPYIQALYADYLGEPCGPRAHKLLHTHYFDRKEAINMFTQENQEG
;
A
#
# COMPACT_ATOMS: atom_id res chain seq x y z
N ALA A 1 -7.28 8.54 3.81
CA ALA A 1 -7.57 9.78 4.57
C ALA A 1 -6.33 10.39 5.21
N SER A 2 -5.45 9.60 5.83
CA SER A 2 -4.24 10.14 6.47
C SER A 2 -3.26 10.81 5.49
N ASP A 3 -3.16 10.34 4.26
CA ASP A 3 -2.26 10.91 3.26
C ASP A 3 -2.72 12.29 2.77
N VAL A 4 -4.01 12.54 2.74
CA VAL A 4 -4.60 13.82 2.36
C VAL A 4 -4.21 14.93 3.34
N TYR A 5 -4.35 14.69 4.63
CA TYR A 5 -3.95 15.65 5.66
C TYR A 5 -2.45 15.94 5.67
N LYS A 6 -1.63 14.99 5.26
CA LYS A 6 -0.17 15.15 5.23
C LYS A 6 0.31 16.00 4.06
N ARG A 7 -0.39 16.01 2.94
CA ARG A 7 -0.04 16.79 1.74
C ARG A 7 -0.55 18.21 1.77
N GLN A 8 -1.54 18.51 2.58
CA GLN A 8 -2.10 19.86 2.75
C GLN A 8 -1.11 20.90 3.32
N GLU A 9 -0.03 20.46 3.96
CA GLU A 9 0.97 21.35 4.55
C GLU A 9 1.89 22.03 3.52
N TYR A 10 1.97 21.51 2.29
CA TYR A 10 2.93 22.00 1.29
C TYR A 10 2.35 22.95 0.24
N ALA A 11 1.06 22.88 -0.04
CA ALA A 11 0.46 23.57 -1.17
C ALA A 11 -0.93 24.20 -0.87
N GLY A 12 -1.36 24.23 0.39
CA GLY A 12 -2.71 24.65 0.75
C GLY A 12 -3.73 23.51 0.54
N HIS A 13 -4.95 23.83 0.20
CA HIS A 13 -6.02 22.85 -0.01
C HIS A 13 -5.99 22.30 -1.44
N ASP A 14 -5.09 21.37 -1.76
CA ASP A 14 -5.05 20.72 -3.06
C ASP A 14 -6.20 19.72 -3.24
N ILE A 15 -6.76 19.20 -2.14
CA ILE A 15 -7.82 18.22 -2.14
C ILE A 15 -8.93 18.67 -1.20
N ASP A 16 -10.13 18.91 -1.74
CA ASP A 16 -11.27 19.40 -1.00
C ASP A 16 -12.04 18.29 -0.27
N ALA A 17 -12.08 17.09 -0.83
CA ALA A 17 -12.80 15.98 -0.23
C ALA A 17 -12.16 14.63 -0.56
N VAL A 18 -12.24 13.71 0.40
CA VAL A 18 -11.86 12.30 0.22
C VAL A 18 -13.09 11.45 0.44
N ILE A 19 -13.45 10.69 -0.58
CA ILE A 19 -14.61 9.79 -0.55
C ILE A 19 -14.18 8.33 -0.63
N THR A 20 -14.92 7.48 0.03
CA THR A 20 -14.74 6.05 -0.03
C THR A 20 -15.41 5.46 -1.29
N THR A 21 -15.04 4.25 -1.66
CA THR A 21 -15.69 3.50 -2.74
C THR A 21 -17.21 3.42 -2.56
N ARG A 22 -17.69 3.23 -1.33
CA ARG A 22 -19.13 3.18 -1.04
C ARG A 22 -19.83 4.53 -1.20
N GLU A 23 -19.16 5.61 -0.84
CA GLU A 23 -19.69 6.96 -1.05
C GLU A 23 -19.75 7.30 -2.53
N LEU A 24 -18.72 6.95 -3.31
CA LEU A 24 -18.76 7.09 -4.76
C LEU A 24 -19.94 6.31 -5.38
N ILE A 25 -20.14 5.06 -4.96
CA ILE A 25 -21.28 4.26 -5.42
C ILE A 25 -22.62 4.96 -5.09
N ARG A 26 -22.75 5.58 -3.91
CA ARG A 26 -23.95 6.35 -3.56
C ARG A 26 -24.14 7.56 -4.46
N MET A 27 -23.08 8.31 -4.73
CA MET A 27 -23.11 9.47 -5.64
C MET A 27 -23.58 9.06 -7.05
N ILE A 28 -23.00 8.00 -7.62
CA ILE A 28 -23.38 7.45 -8.92
C ILE A 28 -24.88 7.08 -8.94
N ARG A 29 -25.36 6.41 -7.90
CA ARG A 29 -26.79 6.05 -7.78
C ARG A 29 -27.70 7.28 -7.63
N SER A 30 -27.30 8.25 -6.82
CA SER A 30 -28.07 9.50 -6.63
C SER A 30 -28.13 10.34 -7.89
N ALA A 31 -27.13 10.29 -8.73
CA ALA A 31 -27.11 10.93 -10.04
C ALA A 31 -27.85 10.13 -11.13
N HIS A 32 -28.45 8.98 -10.77
CA HIS A 32 -29.14 8.08 -11.71
C HIS A 32 -28.28 7.62 -12.89
N ILE A 33 -26.95 7.53 -12.69
CA ILE A 33 -26.02 7.04 -13.69
C ILE A 33 -26.08 5.50 -13.72
N SER A 34 -26.36 4.93 -14.89
CA SER A 34 -26.30 3.48 -15.13
C SER A 34 -24.97 3.12 -15.79
N PRO A 35 -24.04 2.45 -15.08
CA PRO A 35 -22.74 2.09 -15.66
C PRO A 35 -22.85 1.24 -16.93
N GLN A 36 -23.92 0.44 -17.06
CA GLN A 36 -24.15 -0.43 -18.21
C GLN A 36 -24.47 0.31 -19.51
N THR A 37 -24.87 1.59 -19.42
CA THR A 37 -25.21 2.42 -20.57
C THR A 37 -24.11 3.41 -20.94
N LEU A 38 -23.02 3.43 -20.20
CA LEU A 38 -21.88 4.31 -20.50
C LEU A 38 -21.08 3.75 -21.67
N VAL A 39 -20.56 4.67 -22.47
CA VAL A 39 -19.62 4.34 -23.55
C VAL A 39 -18.21 4.35 -22.95
N ASP A 40 -17.40 3.36 -23.32
CA ASP A 40 -16.01 3.32 -22.92
C ASP A 40 -15.24 4.49 -23.52
N VAL A 41 -14.50 5.19 -22.68
CA VAL A 41 -13.59 6.28 -23.08
C VAL A 41 -12.20 6.04 -22.49
N GLU A 42 -11.19 6.47 -23.21
CA GLU A 42 -9.82 6.43 -22.67
C GLU A 42 -9.71 7.38 -21.47
N SER A 43 -9.10 6.90 -20.40
CA SER A 43 -8.80 7.72 -19.23
C SER A 43 -7.56 8.59 -19.46
N ASP A 44 -7.51 9.75 -18.82
CA ASP A 44 -6.30 10.55 -18.76
C ASP A 44 -5.16 9.76 -18.10
N ARG A 45 -3.96 9.87 -18.64
CA ARG A 45 -2.79 9.10 -18.20
C ARG A 45 -1.63 10.05 -17.87
N PRO A 46 -1.69 10.81 -16.76
CA PRO A 46 -0.68 11.83 -16.42
C PRO A 46 0.74 11.26 -16.29
N MET A 47 0.88 10.02 -15.87
CA MET A 47 2.14 9.28 -15.79
C MET A 47 2.10 8.02 -16.67
N HIS A 48 1.27 8.02 -17.72
CA HIS A 48 1.03 6.91 -18.64
C HIS A 48 0.63 5.60 -17.92
N GLU A 49 1.40 4.53 -18.05
CA GLU A 49 1.03 3.23 -17.46
C GLU A 49 1.58 3.05 -16.06
N GLY A 50 0.71 2.58 -15.16
CA GLY A 50 1.11 2.06 -13.86
C GLY A 50 1.69 0.65 -13.97
N THR A 51 2.59 0.29 -13.05
CA THR A 51 3.18 -1.05 -12.99
C THR A 51 2.28 -2.04 -12.26
N GLY A 52 2.48 -3.33 -12.53
CA GLY A 52 1.86 -4.39 -11.74
C GLY A 52 2.22 -4.31 -10.26
N ALA A 53 3.45 -3.88 -9.94
CA ALA A 53 3.88 -3.61 -8.57
C ALA A 53 2.97 -2.60 -7.85
N GLY A 54 2.54 -1.53 -8.52
CA GLY A 54 1.60 -0.56 -7.93
C GLY A 54 0.21 -1.15 -7.70
N VAL A 55 -0.24 -2.05 -8.56
CA VAL A 55 -1.56 -2.70 -8.44
C VAL A 55 -1.66 -3.56 -7.18
N ILE A 56 -0.62 -4.34 -6.87
CA ILE A 56 -0.65 -5.29 -5.74
C ILE A 56 -0.56 -4.63 -4.37
N PHE A 57 -0.28 -3.32 -4.28
CA PHE A 57 -0.27 -2.57 -3.01
C PHE A 57 -1.58 -2.66 -2.23
N GLY A 58 -2.69 -2.92 -2.91
CA GLY A 58 -4.00 -3.07 -2.28
C GLY A 58 -4.16 -4.31 -1.40
N ALA A 59 -3.30 -5.31 -1.57
CA ALA A 59 -3.33 -6.55 -0.80
C ALA A 59 -2.18 -6.63 0.21
N THR A 60 -2.42 -7.23 1.36
CA THR A 60 -1.38 -7.49 2.37
C THR A 60 -0.26 -8.34 1.77
N GLY A 61 0.98 -7.90 1.92
CA GLY A 61 2.18 -8.50 1.32
C GLY A 61 2.52 -7.94 -0.07
N GLY A 62 1.65 -7.13 -0.66
CA GLY A 62 1.87 -6.58 -2.00
C GLY A 62 2.96 -5.51 -2.05
N VAL A 63 3.02 -4.64 -1.04
CA VAL A 63 4.09 -3.64 -0.92
C VAL A 63 5.44 -4.32 -0.70
N MET A 64 5.49 -5.31 0.20
CA MET A 64 6.68 -6.11 0.45
C MET A 64 7.17 -6.80 -0.83
N GLU A 65 6.29 -7.46 -1.56
CA GLU A 65 6.65 -8.11 -2.81
C GLU A 65 7.18 -7.11 -3.86
N ALA A 66 6.52 -5.96 -4.01
CA ALA A 66 6.97 -4.91 -4.92
C ALA A 66 8.36 -4.38 -4.55
N ALA A 67 8.61 -4.14 -3.26
CA ALA A 67 9.91 -3.70 -2.76
C ALA A 67 11.00 -4.75 -2.97
N LEU A 68 10.72 -6.02 -2.67
CA LEU A 68 11.66 -7.12 -2.87
C LEU A 68 12.03 -7.32 -4.33
N ARG A 69 11.09 -7.14 -5.27
CA ARG A 69 11.37 -7.17 -6.71
C ARG A 69 12.42 -6.12 -7.11
N SER A 70 12.29 -4.90 -6.59
CA SER A 70 13.24 -3.82 -6.88
C SER A 70 14.56 -3.97 -6.13
N ALA A 71 14.53 -4.39 -4.87
CA ALA A 71 15.72 -4.66 -4.07
C ALA A 71 16.59 -5.77 -4.72
N TYR A 72 15.96 -6.83 -5.17
CA TYR A 72 16.66 -7.89 -5.90
C TYR A 72 17.41 -7.35 -7.12
N TYR A 73 16.73 -6.52 -7.94
CA TYR A 73 17.35 -5.90 -9.10
C TYR A 73 18.52 -5.00 -8.74
N ILE A 74 18.37 -4.17 -7.71
CA ILE A 74 19.43 -3.26 -7.25
C ILE A 74 20.68 -4.05 -6.78
N ILE A 75 20.48 -5.17 -6.09
CA ILE A 75 21.57 -5.97 -5.52
C ILE A 75 22.23 -6.85 -6.59
N LYS A 76 21.45 -7.44 -7.51
CA LYS A 76 21.95 -8.41 -8.48
C LYS A 76 22.23 -7.83 -9.87
N GLY A 77 21.66 -6.67 -10.21
CA GLY A 77 21.71 -6.13 -11.57
C GLY A 77 20.82 -6.85 -12.58
N GLU A 78 20.02 -7.82 -12.13
CA GLU A 78 19.08 -8.59 -12.95
C GLU A 78 17.72 -8.71 -12.27
N ASN A 79 16.68 -8.95 -13.04
CA ASN A 79 15.33 -9.12 -12.50
C ASN A 79 15.16 -10.45 -11.76
N PRO A 80 14.37 -10.48 -10.68
CA PRO A 80 14.05 -11.74 -10.02
C PRO A 80 13.26 -12.67 -10.94
N PRO A 81 13.37 -14.00 -10.73
CA PRO A 81 12.45 -14.95 -11.35
C PRO A 81 10.98 -14.56 -11.13
N ALA A 82 10.12 -14.91 -12.06
CA ALA A 82 8.69 -14.72 -11.89
C ALA A 82 8.22 -15.41 -10.60
N GLU A 83 7.38 -14.70 -9.84
CA GLU A 83 6.78 -15.20 -8.59
C GLU A 83 7.79 -15.55 -7.47
N ALA A 84 9.04 -15.05 -7.52
CA ALA A 84 10.10 -15.32 -6.54
C ALA A 84 9.70 -14.95 -5.09
N PHE A 85 8.83 -13.97 -4.90
CA PHE A 85 8.48 -13.42 -3.59
C PHE A 85 7.05 -13.70 -3.15
N THR A 86 6.40 -14.72 -3.73
CA THR A 86 5.01 -15.08 -3.38
C THR A 86 4.81 -15.47 -1.92
N ALA A 87 5.87 -15.86 -1.23
CA ALA A 87 5.81 -16.24 0.18
C ALA A 87 5.37 -15.11 1.12
N VAL A 88 5.52 -13.84 0.72
CA VAL A 88 5.03 -12.69 1.50
C VAL A 88 3.54 -12.41 1.27
N ARG A 89 2.92 -12.99 0.27
CA ARG A 89 1.49 -12.80 0.01
C ARG A 89 0.69 -13.44 1.15
N SER A 90 -0.22 -12.68 1.74
CA SER A 90 -1.09 -13.22 2.77
C SER A 90 -1.92 -14.40 2.21
N GLN A 91 -1.64 -15.57 2.71
CA GLN A 91 -2.33 -16.81 2.32
C GLN A 91 -3.64 -17.00 3.08
N GLY A 92 -3.70 -16.46 4.31
CA GLY A 92 -4.85 -16.53 5.17
C GLY A 92 -5.27 -15.14 5.60
N PHE A 93 -6.46 -14.74 5.30
CA PHE A 93 -7.09 -13.57 5.91
C PHE A 93 -7.76 -13.98 7.24
N ASN A 94 -7.13 -14.91 7.98
CA ASN A 94 -7.65 -15.38 9.24
C ASN A 94 -7.25 -14.40 10.34
N GLU A 95 -8.14 -14.16 11.29
CA GLU A 95 -7.91 -13.26 12.42
C GLU A 95 -6.71 -13.68 13.29
N ASN A 96 -6.30 -14.93 13.21
CA ASN A 96 -5.18 -15.51 13.98
C ASN A 96 -3.83 -15.49 13.25
N ASP A 97 -3.79 -15.21 11.95
CA ASP A 97 -2.55 -15.19 11.15
C ASP A 97 -2.08 -13.75 10.92
N GLY A 98 -1.94 -12.99 12.01
CA GLY A 98 -1.63 -11.56 11.94
C GLY A 98 -0.27 -11.23 11.38
N VAL A 99 0.70 -12.15 11.40
CA VAL A 99 2.07 -11.95 10.91
C VAL A 99 2.46 -13.08 9.99
N GLN A 100 2.91 -12.73 8.80
CA GLN A 100 3.49 -13.66 7.82
C GLN A 100 4.99 -13.39 7.73
N GLU A 101 5.80 -14.39 8.02
CA GLU A 101 7.25 -14.31 7.97
C GLU A 101 7.78 -15.02 6.72
N ALA A 102 8.81 -14.44 6.10
CA ALA A 102 9.54 -15.07 5.01
C ALA A 102 11.01 -14.62 4.98
N ASN A 103 11.89 -15.51 4.57
CA ASN A 103 13.30 -15.20 4.40
C ASN A 103 13.68 -15.44 2.93
N PHE A 104 14.43 -14.49 2.38
CA PHE A 104 14.89 -14.56 1.00
C PHE A 104 16.41 -14.45 0.94
N GLN A 105 17.02 -15.29 0.12
CA GLN A 105 18.44 -15.22 -0.15
C GLN A 105 18.69 -14.41 -1.42
N ILE A 106 19.40 -13.30 -1.30
CA ILE A 106 19.82 -12.46 -2.43
C ILE A 106 21.35 -12.34 -2.38
N ASN A 107 22.05 -13.07 -3.23
CA ASN A 107 23.49 -13.33 -3.10
C ASN A 107 23.82 -13.89 -1.69
N ASP A 108 24.78 -13.29 -1.01
CA ASP A 108 25.19 -13.68 0.35
C ASP A 108 24.35 -13.00 1.45
N ILE A 109 23.33 -12.24 1.06
CA ILE A 109 22.48 -11.50 2.00
C ILE A 109 21.19 -12.29 2.23
N THR A 110 20.91 -12.58 3.50
CA THR A 110 19.60 -13.10 3.93
C THR A 110 18.70 -11.94 4.33
N VAL A 111 17.64 -11.70 3.59
CA VAL A 111 16.61 -10.70 3.90
C VAL A 111 15.48 -11.37 4.66
N ARG A 112 15.32 -11.00 5.94
CA ARG A 112 14.26 -11.47 6.82
C ARG A 112 13.11 -10.49 6.78
N THR A 113 11.93 -10.98 6.45
CA THR A 113 10.76 -10.12 6.26
C THR A 113 9.60 -10.54 7.14
N ALA A 114 8.80 -9.58 7.56
CA ALA A 114 7.51 -9.81 8.18
C ALA A 114 6.45 -8.92 7.54
N VAL A 115 5.30 -9.51 7.27
CA VAL A 115 4.11 -8.81 6.80
C VAL A 115 3.05 -8.94 7.86
N VAL A 116 2.60 -7.82 8.43
CA VAL A 116 1.62 -7.81 9.50
C VAL A 116 0.33 -7.13 9.08
N SER A 117 -0.79 -7.75 9.44
CA SER A 117 -2.13 -7.26 9.14
C SER A 117 -2.91 -6.98 10.42
N GLY A 118 -3.44 -5.76 10.53
CA GLY A 118 -4.16 -5.28 11.70
C GLY A 118 -3.27 -4.66 12.79
N LEU A 119 -3.72 -3.55 13.36
CA LEU A 119 -2.91 -2.77 14.32
C LEU A 119 -2.70 -3.48 15.67
N GLY A 120 -3.60 -4.39 16.05
CA GLY A 120 -3.42 -5.25 17.24
C GLY A 120 -2.20 -6.15 17.09
N ASN A 121 -2.09 -6.83 15.96
CA ASN A 121 -0.96 -7.70 15.61
C ASN A 121 0.32 -6.90 15.44
N THR A 122 0.23 -5.70 14.87
CA THR A 122 1.37 -4.78 14.73
C THR A 122 1.96 -4.41 16.09
N ARG A 123 1.11 -4.09 17.07
CA ARG A 123 1.56 -3.78 18.43
C ARG A 123 2.31 -4.93 19.08
N GLU A 124 1.84 -6.15 18.88
CA GLU A 124 2.50 -7.33 19.40
C GLU A 124 3.84 -7.60 18.70
N LEU A 125 3.88 -7.45 17.38
CA LEU A 125 5.12 -7.57 16.60
C LEU A 125 6.18 -6.55 17.06
N ILE A 126 5.79 -5.28 17.23
CA ILE A 126 6.70 -4.22 17.72
C ILE A 126 7.28 -4.61 19.09
N ARG A 127 6.44 -5.11 20.00
CA ARG A 127 6.87 -5.54 21.34
C ARG A 127 7.92 -6.65 21.29
N LYS A 128 7.75 -7.62 20.37
CA LYS A 128 8.72 -8.70 20.14
C LYS A 128 10.02 -8.21 19.54
N ILE A 129 9.96 -7.23 18.63
CA ILE A 129 11.15 -6.59 18.05
C ILE A 129 11.92 -5.82 19.14
N GLU A 130 11.23 -5.01 19.94
CA GLU A 130 11.82 -4.21 21.02
C GLU A 130 12.44 -5.08 22.13
N SER A 131 11.84 -6.23 22.43
CA SER A 131 12.39 -7.20 23.40
C SER A 131 13.56 -8.01 22.85
N GLY A 132 13.85 -7.93 21.56
CA GLY A 132 14.90 -8.73 20.91
C GLY A 132 14.50 -10.19 20.66
N GLU A 133 13.22 -10.56 20.84
CA GLU A 133 12.72 -11.91 20.58
C GLU A 133 12.77 -12.26 19.09
N VAL A 134 12.52 -11.26 18.22
CA VAL A 134 12.55 -11.40 16.76
C VAL A 134 13.32 -10.26 16.12
N HIS A 135 13.89 -10.52 14.94
CA HIS A 135 14.58 -9.52 14.14
C HIS A 135 14.20 -9.65 12.67
N TYR A 136 13.85 -8.53 12.05
CA TYR A 136 13.54 -8.43 10.63
C TYR A 136 14.32 -7.28 10.00
N ASP A 137 14.69 -7.46 8.74
CA ASP A 137 15.34 -6.44 7.94
C ASP A 137 14.30 -5.52 7.28
N PHE A 138 13.08 -6.06 7.04
CA PHE A 138 11.97 -5.31 6.47
C PHE A 138 10.62 -5.79 7.02
N VAL A 139 9.77 -4.84 7.44
CA VAL A 139 8.42 -5.10 7.96
C VAL A 139 7.39 -4.30 7.18
N GLU A 140 6.38 -4.98 6.61
CA GLU A 140 5.19 -4.34 6.05
C GLU A 140 4.08 -4.32 7.10
N VAL A 141 3.46 -3.16 7.32
CA VAL A 141 2.31 -3.00 8.21
C VAL A 141 1.07 -2.58 7.40
N MET A 142 0.02 -3.39 7.45
CA MET A 142 -1.29 -3.07 6.91
C MET A 142 -2.30 -2.90 8.03
N ALA A 143 -2.88 -1.69 8.16
CA ALA A 143 -3.82 -1.39 9.24
C ALA A 143 -5.12 -2.19 9.15
N CYS A 144 -5.62 -2.41 7.93
CA CYS A 144 -6.84 -3.17 7.69
C CYS A 144 -6.52 -4.64 7.40
N PRO A 145 -7.23 -5.61 8.02
CA PRO A 145 -7.08 -7.03 7.70
C PRO A 145 -7.26 -7.30 6.21
N GLY A 146 -6.28 -7.97 5.60
CA GLY A 146 -6.25 -8.27 4.18
C GLY A 146 -5.73 -7.12 3.29
N GLY A 147 -5.44 -5.95 3.85
CA GLY A 147 -5.02 -4.76 3.12
C GLY A 147 -6.18 -3.85 2.73
N CYS A 148 -5.92 -2.91 1.83
CA CYS A 148 -6.91 -1.91 1.37
C CYS A 148 -8.15 -2.56 0.73
N ILE A 149 -8.03 -3.74 0.14
CA ILE A 149 -9.16 -4.52 -0.41
C ILE A 149 -10.20 -4.91 0.65
N GLY A 150 -9.80 -4.96 1.93
CA GLY A 150 -10.67 -5.20 3.09
C GLY A 150 -10.98 -3.94 3.90
N GLY A 151 -10.49 -2.78 3.47
CA GLY A 151 -10.59 -1.52 4.20
C GLY A 151 -12.03 -1.02 4.40
N GLY A 152 -12.18 -0.09 5.36
CA GLY A 152 -13.49 0.39 5.82
C GLY A 152 -14.37 1.08 4.77
N GLY A 153 -13.77 1.58 3.69
CA GLY A 153 -14.50 2.20 2.57
C GLY A 153 -14.95 1.25 1.48
N GLN A 154 -14.52 0.00 1.53
CA GLN A 154 -14.87 -1.02 0.54
C GLN A 154 -16.27 -1.60 0.81
N PRO A 155 -16.95 -2.17 -0.24
CA PRO A 155 -18.18 -2.92 -0.03
C PRO A 155 -17.97 -4.04 1.00
N PHE A 156 -18.92 -4.16 1.93
CA PHE A 156 -18.81 -5.08 3.06
C PHE A 156 -18.66 -6.55 2.61
N HIS A 157 -17.66 -7.23 3.11
CA HIS A 157 -17.48 -8.66 2.90
C HIS A 157 -18.23 -9.51 3.94
N ARG A 158 -18.76 -8.91 5.03
CA ARG A 158 -19.56 -9.56 6.07
C ARG A 158 -18.89 -10.81 6.68
N GLY A 159 -17.60 -10.72 6.98
CA GLY A 159 -16.81 -11.86 7.51
C GLY A 159 -16.46 -12.94 6.47
N ARG A 160 -16.90 -12.80 5.21
CA ARG A 160 -16.59 -13.79 4.16
C ARG A 160 -15.19 -13.56 3.60
N MET A 161 -14.21 -14.26 4.15
CA MET A 161 -12.80 -14.15 3.74
C MET A 161 -12.56 -14.53 2.27
N GLU A 162 -13.42 -15.37 1.70
CA GLU A 162 -13.40 -15.71 0.28
C GLU A 162 -13.50 -14.47 -0.62
N VAL A 163 -14.27 -13.46 -0.20
CA VAL A 163 -14.41 -12.20 -0.96
C VAL A 163 -13.06 -11.47 -1.00
N LEU A 164 -12.33 -11.43 0.12
CA LEU A 164 -11.00 -10.82 0.15
C LEU A 164 -10.00 -11.59 -0.70
N ARG A 165 -10.02 -12.92 -0.64
CA ARG A 165 -9.18 -13.77 -1.51
C ARG A 165 -9.44 -13.53 -2.99
N LYS A 166 -10.70 -13.41 -3.39
CA LYS A 166 -11.07 -13.07 -4.79
C LYS A 166 -10.57 -11.69 -5.20
N ARG A 167 -10.69 -10.69 -4.32
CA ARG A 167 -10.17 -9.35 -4.58
C ARG A 167 -8.63 -9.35 -4.71
N ALA A 168 -7.92 -10.02 -3.81
CA ALA A 168 -6.48 -10.17 -3.89
C ALA A 168 -6.05 -10.90 -5.16
N ALA A 169 -6.73 -12.00 -5.49
CA ALA A 169 -6.47 -12.76 -6.71
C ALA A 169 -6.62 -11.90 -7.98
N ALA A 170 -7.62 -11.00 -8.02
CA ALA A 170 -7.82 -10.08 -9.13
C ALA A 170 -6.64 -9.09 -9.26
N LEU A 171 -6.13 -8.53 -8.15
CA LEU A 171 -4.95 -7.66 -8.17
C LEU A 171 -3.70 -8.40 -8.68
N TYR A 172 -3.46 -9.61 -8.21
CA TYR A 172 -2.33 -10.41 -8.67
C TYR A 172 -2.49 -10.90 -10.12
N GLN A 173 -3.72 -11.11 -10.58
CA GLN A 173 -3.98 -11.40 -12.00
C GLN A 173 -3.68 -10.17 -12.87
N GLU A 174 -4.10 -9.00 -12.44
CA GLU A 174 -3.80 -7.74 -13.12
C GLU A 174 -2.29 -7.49 -13.18
N ASP A 175 -1.55 -7.67 -12.07
CA ASP A 175 -0.08 -7.61 -12.07
C ASP A 175 0.53 -8.56 -13.10
N ARG A 176 0.08 -9.82 -13.15
CA ARG A 176 0.60 -10.79 -14.12
C ARG A 176 0.30 -10.45 -15.59
N SER A 177 -0.80 -9.75 -15.84
CA SER A 177 -1.19 -9.33 -17.19
C SER A 177 -0.41 -8.10 -17.70
N LYS A 178 0.20 -7.33 -16.80
CA LYS A 178 0.95 -6.13 -17.13
C LYS A 178 2.30 -6.45 -17.80
N THR A 179 2.64 -5.71 -18.83
CA THR A 179 3.98 -5.71 -19.42
C THR A 179 5.01 -5.18 -18.45
N LEU A 180 4.68 -4.04 -17.79
CA LEU A 180 5.50 -3.44 -16.74
C LEU A 180 5.06 -3.97 -15.38
N ARG A 181 5.80 -4.91 -14.83
CA ARG A 181 5.48 -5.52 -13.53
C ARG A 181 6.26 -4.93 -12.36
N LYS A 182 7.39 -4.28 -12.61
CA LYS A 182 8.32 -3.82 -11.57
C LYS A 182 8.46 -2.31 -11.63
N SER A 183 8.50 -1.67 -10.46
CA SER A 183 8.52 -0.20 -10.36
C SER A 183 9.77 0.41 -11.01
N HIS A 184 10.92 -0.23 -10.87
CA HIS A 184 12.20 0.25 -11.42
C HIS A 184 12.28 0.16 -12.96
N GLU A 185 11.40 -0.61 -13.60
CA GLU A 185 11.31 -0.73 -15.06
C GLU A 185 10.44 0.36 -15.70
N ASN A 186 9.69 1.14 -14.89
CA ASN A 186 8.81 2.15 -15.42
C ASN A 186 9.60 3.34 -15.99
N PRO A 187 9.58 3.58 -17.32
CA PRO A 187 10.37 4.63 -17.95
C PRO A 187 9.95 6.04 -17.50
N TYR A 188 8.69 6.24 -17.13
CA TYR A 188 8.20 7.52 -16.65
C TYR A 188 8.71 7.84 -15.25
N ILE A 189 8.83 6.83 -14.39
CA ILE A 189 9.45 6.97 -13.07
C ILE A 189 10.96 7.22 -13.21
N GLN A 190 11.62 6.51 -14.12
CA GLN A 190 13.04 6.75 -14.41
C GLN A 190 13.27 8.18 -14.91
N ALA A 191 12.45 8.66 -15.84
CA ALA A 191 12.51 10.05 -16.32
C ALA A 191 12.22 11.06 -15.20
N LEU A 192 11.22 10.81 -14.35
CA LEU A 192 10.92 11.67 -13.20
C LEU A 192 12.12 11.79 -12.24
N TYR A 193 12.83 10.70 -11.99
CA TYR A 193 14.05 10.75 -11.19
C TYR A 193 15.17 11.50 -11.91
N ALA A 194 15.41 11.22 -13.19
CA ALA A 194 16.47 11.85 -13.95
C ALA A 194 16.26 13.36 -14.09
N ASP A 195 15.03 13.79 -14.37
CA ASP A 195 14.72 15.19 -14.71
C ASP A 195 14.39 16.04 -13.48
N TYR A 196 13.86 15.44 -12.40
CA TYR A 196 13.30 16.22 -11.30
C TYR A 196 13.72 15.74 -9.90
N LEU A 197 13.56 14.48 -9.56
CA LEU A 197 13.80 13.99 -8.20
C LEU A 197 15.29 13.79 -7.87
N GLY A 198 16.13 13.57 -8.89
CA GLY A 198 17.54 13.22 -8.74
C GLY A 198 17.73 11.75 -8.35
N GLU A 199 18.65 11.48 -7.46
CA GLU A 199 18.95 10.11 -7.03
C GLU A 199 17.82 9.52 -6.17
N PRO A 200 17.51 8.23 -6.29
CA PRO A 200 16.66 7.53 -5.33
C PRO A 200 17.20 7.67 -3.90
N CYS A 201 16.33 7.99 -2.96
CA CYS A 201 16.69 8.34 -1.57
C CYS A 201 17.56 9.62 -1.43
N GLY A 202 17.79 10.37 -2.49
CA GLY A 202 18.46 11.66 -2.46
C GLY A 202 17.64 12.74 -1.73
N PRO A 203 18.25 13.89 -1.37
CA PRO A 203 17.60 14.91 -0.53
C PRO A 203 16.27 15.42 -1.08
N ARG A 204 16.16 15.63 -2.40
CA ARG A 204 14.93 16.09 -3.03
C ARG A 204 13.86 15.01 -3.04
N ALA A 205 14.22 13.78 -3.41
CA ALA A 205 13.32 12.63 -3.39
C ALA A 205 12.80 12.39 -1.97
N HIS A 206 13.67 12.43 -0.98
CA HIS A 206 13.30 12.28 0.42
C HIS A 206 12.32 13.36 0.88
N LYS A 207 12.61 14.64 0.58
CA LYS A 207 11.75 15.77 0.94
C LYS A 207 10.35 15.67 0.31
N LEU A 208 10.24 15.20 -0.94
CA LEU A 208 8.98 15.22 -1.69
C LEU A 208 8.16 13.92 -1.53
N LEU A 209 8.83 12.79 -1.33
CA LEU A 209 8.17 11.48 -1.30
C LEU A 209 7.97 10.93 0.10
N HIS A 210 8.72 11.43 1.10
CA HIS A 210 8.61 10.98 2.47
C HIS A 210 7.86 11.98 3.34
N THR A 211 7.10 11.47 4.31
CA THR A 211 6.34 12.27 5.24
C THR A 211 7.00 12.26 6.61
N HIS A 212 7.07 13.42 7.24
CA HIS A 212 7.46 13.54 8.64
C HIS A 212 6.24 13.40 9.54
N TYR A 213 6.40 12.66 10.64
CA TYR A 213 5.36 12.48 11.65
C TYR A 213 5.61 13.41 12.81
N PHE A 214 4.55 14.02 13.34
CA PHE A 214 4.61 14.82 14.56
C PHE A 214 3.55 14.35 15.56
N ASP A 215 3.81 14.59 16.85
CA ASP A 215 2.91 14.19 17.92
C ASP A 215 1.63 15.03 17.85
N ARG A 216 0.48 14.36 17.79
CA ARG A 216 -0.85 14.98 17.73
C ARG A 216 -1.64 14.82 19.03
N LYS A 217 -1.02 14.38 20.12
CA LYS A 217 -1.72 14.18 21.41
C LYS A 217 -2.42 15.42 21.90
N GLU A 218 -1.80 16.59 21.77
CA GLU A 218 -2.41 17.86 22.19
C GLU A 218 -3.68 18.18 21.38
N ALA A 219 -3.64 18.00 20.06
CA ALA A 219 -4.80 18.21 19.20
C ALA A 219 -5.94 17.23 19.53
N ILE A 220 -5.63 15.97 19.83
CA ILE A 220 -6.63 14.97 20.21
C ILE A 220 -7.24 15.32 21.58
N ASN A 221 -6.43 15.79 22.53
CA ASN A 221 -6.91 16.18 23.86
C ASN A 221 -7.82 17.40 23.81
N MET A 222 -7.57 18.38 22.93
CA MET A 222 -8.47 19.51 22.72
C MET A 222 -9.86 19.06 22.23
N PHE A 223 -9.91 18.16 21.24
CA PHE A 223 -11.18 17.60 20.74
C PHE A 223 -11.94 16.78 21.78
N THR A 224 -11.25 16.10 22.69
CA THR A 224 -11.89 15.34 23.77
C THR A 224 -12.44 16.23 24.88
N GLN A 225 -11.82 17.35 25.15
CA GLN A 225 -12.29 18.33 26.14
C GLN A 225 -13.54 19.09 25.66
N GLU A 226 -13.56 19.55 24.41
CA GLU A 226 -14.73 20.22 23.82
C GLU A 226 -15.98 19.32 23.77
N ASN A 227 -15.83 18.00 23.62
CA ASN A 227 -16.96 17.06 23.64
C ASN A 227 -17.40 16.60 25.04
N GLN A 228 -16.72 17.04 26.12
CA GLN A 228 -17.15 16.76 27.50
C GLN A 228 -17.86 17.95 28.15
N GLU A 229 -17.79 19.15 27.56
CA GLU A 229 -18.43 20.36 28.04
C GLU A 229 -19.74 20.72 27.30
N GLY A 230 -20.19 19.91 26.33
CA GLY A 230 -21.44 20.03 25.57
C GLY A 230 -22.40 18.91 25.89
#